data_b9eca475154e4b5bfa6b39a4a61f9e7f
#
_entry.id   b9eca475154e4b5bfa6b39a4a61f9e7f
#
_cell.length_a   1.000
_cell.length_b   1.000
_cell.length_c   1.000
_cell.angle_alpha   90.00
_cell.angle_beta   90.00
_cell.angle_gamma   90.00
#
_symmetry.space_group_name_H-M   'P 1'
#
loop_
_entity.id
_entity.type
_entity.pdbx_description
1 polymer ?
#
loop_
_entity_poly.entity_id
_entity_poly.type
_entity_poly.pdbx_seq_one_letter_code
_entity_poly.pdbx_strand_id
1 'polypeptide(L)'
;MTTKYARTIALIGGTGMAQGLFDVLEDFRNYEHVPVEFGGEKGEVLFYTEGFYEDTRVIVIPRHGPTLELPDRSPAVLVNEKGYEAHIWLLHTLGVDAVYAFNAVGSLDLNVPLASELTFLVPNDYGRGLGATTHSFGKLAKVIHPSMIEPFSPMLRQHAIEAIEAVGAKAMGEGLYIYSGPDQFETNAEIRATRHLYAEEKNRVVGMTAGAELVLCKQMAIPYVVICSNSNYAQGLVSKSVEHELVLDVMKVAAPTLTEIARQIVKTANTKINA
;
A
#
# COMPACT_ATOMS: atom_id res chain seq x y z
N MET A 1 -23.96 21.33 0.03
CA MET A 1 -23.73 20.79 -1.30
C MET A 1 -23.76 19.28 -1.16
N THR A 2 -24.77 18.62 -1.71
CA THR A 2 -24.87 17.15 -1.71
C THR A 2 -23.73 16.60 -2.54
N THR A 3 -22.89 15.75 -1.94
CA THR A 3 -21.82 15.04 -2.64
C THR A 3 -22.43 14.28 -3.80
N LYS A 4 -21.93 14.52 -5.01
CA LYS A 4 -22.38 13.93 -6.28
C LYS A 4 -22.13 12.41 -6.35
N TYR A 5 -21.32 11.88 -5.43
CA TYR A 5 -20.84 10.50 -5.43
C TYR A 5 -21.21 9.81 -4.12
N ALA A 6 -21.49 8.52 -4.20
CA ALA A 6 -21.83 7.70 -3.04
C ALA A 6 -20.60 7.44 -2.16
N ARG A 7 -19.41 7.25 -2.76
CA ARG A 7 -18.13 6.99 -2.08
C ARG A 7 -16.96 7.62 -2.80
N THR A 8 -15.91 7.94 -2.04
CA THR A 8 -14.59 8.30 -2.56
C THR A 8 -13.56 7.33 -2.00
N ILE A 9 -12.93 6.52 -2.85
CA ILE A 9 -11.87 5.61 -2.43
C ILE A 9 -10.54 5.96 -3.07
N ALA A 10 -9.45 5.58 -2.41
CA ALA A 10 -8.11 5.73 -2.98
C ALA A 10 -7.47 4.36 -3.25
N LEU A 11 -6.79 4.27 -4.38
CA LEU A 11 -5.90 3.17 -4.74
C LEU A 11 -4.47 3.70 -4.75
N ILE A 12 -3.59 3.12 -3.93
CA ILE A 12 -2.16 3.48 -3.92
C ILE A 12 -1.37 2.34 -4.56
N GLY A 13 -0.80 2.60 -5.74
CA GLY A 13 0.00 1.64 -6.50
C GLY A 13 1.48 1.71 -6.16
N GLY A 14 2.07 0.58 -5.80
CA GLY A 14 3.52 0.40 -5.67
C GLY A 14 4.16 -0.11 -6.95
N THR A 15 5.35 -0.71 -6.81
CA THR A 15 6.13 -1.28 -7.90
C THR A 15 5.30 -2.22 -8.78
N GLY A 16 5.28 -1.97 -10.08
CA GLY A 16 4.57 -2.80 -11.06
C GLY A 16 3.06 -2.56 -11.18
N MET A 17 2.47 -1.64 -10.40
CA MET A 17 1.01 -1.45 -10.35
C MET A 17 0.51 -0.12 -10.92
N ALA A 18 1.36 0.88 -11.08
CA ALA A 18 0.90 2.23 -11.43
C ALA A 18 0.01 2.24 -12.68
N GLN A 19 0.48 1.66 -13.78
CA GLN A 19 -0.25 1.66 -15.06
C GLN A 19 -1.59 0.91 -14.96
N GLY A 20 -1.60 -0.29 -14.36
CA GLY A 20 -2.82 -1.09 -14.27
C GLY A 20 -3.93 -0.44 -13.44
N LEU A 21 -3.58 0.43 -12.49
CA LEU A 21 -4.59 1.15 -11.71
C LEU A 21 -5.27 2.26 -12.50
N PHE A 22 -4.59 2.87 -13.47
CA PHE A 22 -5.24 3.86 -14.35
C PHE A 22 -6.27 3.19 -15.28
N ASP A 23 -6.04 1.94 -15.69
CA ASP A 23 -6.93 1.17 -16.57
C ASP A 23 -8.26 0.77 -15.88
N VAL A 24 -8.38 1.01 -14.57
CA VAL A 24 -9.62 0.77 -13.80
C VAL A 24 -10.61 1.93 -13.96
N LEU A 25 -10.14 3.10 -14.35
CA LEU A 25 -10.89 4.34 -14.33
C LEU A 25 -11.61 4.62 -15.66
N GLU A 26 -12.82 5.12 -15.54
CA GLU A 26 -13.57 5.78 -16.61
C GLU A 26 -13.51 7.29 -16.37
N ASP A 27 -13.45 8.10 -17.42
CA ASP A 27 -13.46 9.58 -17.34
C ASP A 27 -12.52 10.14 -16.26
N PHE A 28 -11.23 10.07 -16.49
CA PHE A 28 -10.24 10.47 -15.52
C PHE A 28 -9.53 11.80 -15.88
N ARG A 29 -9.00 12.45 -14.84
CA ARG A 29 -8.15 13.64 -14.93
C ARG A 29 -6.86 13.43 -14.15
N ASN A 30 -5.75 13.79 -14.77
CA ASN A 30 -4.43 13.76 -14.14
C ASN A 30 -4.11 15.11 -13.50
N TYR A 31 -3.42 15.04 -12.38
CA TYR A 31 -2.89 16.17 -11.63
C TYR A 31 -1.42 15.94 -11.35
N GLU A 32 -0.60 16.96 -11.64
CA GLU A 32 0.85 16.89 -11.49
C GLU A 32 1.35 18.00 -10.56
N HIS A 33 2.43 17.72 -9.84
CA HIS A 33 3.09 18.69 -8.97
C HIS A 33 2.15 19.42 -8.01
N VAL A 34 1.30 18.68 -7.31
CA VAL A 34 0.28 19.24 -6.43
C VAL A 34 0.90 19.58 -5.07
N PRO A 35 1.05 20.88 -4.74
CA PRO A 35 1.56 21.27 -3.44
C PRO A 35 0.53 20.98 -2.36
N VAL A 36 1.00 20.52 -1.22
CA VAL A 36 0.18 20.30 -0.02
C VAL A 36 0.85 20.93 1.18
N GLU A 37 0.06 21.42 2.12
CA GLU A 37 0.55 22.02 3.34
C GLU A 37 -0.17 21.41 4.55
N PHE A 38 0.59 20.92 5.53
CA PHE A 38 0.09 20.27 6.72
C PHE A 38 0.91 20.66 7.95
N GLY A 39 0.27 21.19 8.99
CA GLY A 39 0.92 21.56 10.25
C GLY A 39 2.07 22.55 10.10
N GLY A 40 2.04 23.44 9.09
CA GLY A 40 3.11 24.39 8.76
C GLY A 40 4.30 23.77 8.02
N GLU A 41 4.23 22.49 7.64
CA GLU A 41 5.16 21.82 6.75
C GLU A 41 4.61 21.78 5.32
N LYS A 42 5.51 21.74 4.35
CA LYS A 42 5.16 21.66 2.93
C LYS A 42 5.58 20.31 2.37
N GLY A 43 4.75 19.77 1.50
CA GLY A 43 5.02 18.57 0.73
C GLY A 43 4.46 18.73 -0.68
N GLU A 44 4.74 17.75 -1.52
CA GLU A 44 4.26 17.71 -2.89
C GLU A 44 3.78 16.30 -3.23
N VAL A 45 2.64 16.20 -3.88
CA VAL A 45 2.22 14.99 -4.58
C VAL A 45 2.58 15.16 -6.05
N LEU A 46 3.57 14.40 -6.52
CA LEU A 46 4.07 14.53 -7.89
C LEU A 46 2.99 14.24 -8.93
N PHE A 47 2.19 13.22 -8.65
CA PHE A 47 1.17 12.79 -9.59
C PHE A 47 0.04 12.07 -8.87
N TYR A 48 -1.20 12.36 -9.24
CA TYR A 48 -2.35 11.54 -8.96
C TYR A 48 -3.39 11.63 -10.07
N THR A 49 -4.24 10.64 -10.17
CA THR A 49 -5.36 10.63 -11.09
C THR A 49 -6.67 10.60 -10.31
N GLU A 50 -7.61 11.40 -10.69
CA GLU A 50 -8.99 11.36 -10.23
C GLU A 50 -9.87 10.86 -11.38
N GLY A 51 -10.65 9.85 -11.10
CA GLY A 51 -11.58 9.29 -12.07
C GLY A 51 -12.82 8.73 -11.40
N PHE A 52 -13.65 8.08 -12.19
CA PHE A 52 -14.91 7.54 -11.73
C PHE A 52 -15.10 6.12 -12.24
N TYR A 53 -15.84 5.37 -11.48
CA TYR A 53 -16.43 4.11 -11.87
C TYR A 53 -17.86 4.10 -11.33
N GLU A 54 -18.86 4.22 -12.23
CA GLU A 54 -20.26 4.44 -11.84
C GLU A 54 -20.38 5.60 -10.83
N ASP A 55 -20.94 5.35 -9.66
CA ASP A 55 -21.11 6.35 -8.59
C ASP A 55 -19.93 6.43 -7.60
N THR A 56 -18.83 5.73 -7.86
CA THR A 56 -17.63 5.74 -7.04
C THR A 56 -16.61 6.70 -7.61
N ARG A 57 -16.21 7.69 -6.81
CA ARG A 57 -15.04 8.53 -7.12
C ARG A 57 -13.77 7.78 -6.70
N VAL A 58 -12.81 7.71 -7.59
CA VAL A 58 -11.55 6.96 -7.35
C VAL A 58 -10.36 7.89 -7.49
N ILE A 59 -9.51 7.93 -6.48
CA ILE A 59 -8.23 8.63 -6.50
C ILE A 59 -7.13 7.59 -6.63
N VAL A 60 -6.31 7.67 -7.66
CA VAL A 60 -5.15 6.78 -7.85
C VAL A 60 -3.86 7.55 -7.60
N ILE A 61 -3.05 7.05 -6.68
CA ILE A 61 -1.70 7.57 -6.42
C ILE A 61 -0.68 6.51 -6.82
N PRO A 62 0.09 6.72 -7.91
CA PRO A 62 1.28 5.93 -8.19
C PRO A 62 2.38 6.37 -7.22
N ARG A 63 2.61 5.57 -6.17
CA ARG A 63 3.47 5.94 -5.02
C ARG A 63 4.84 6.46 -5.42
N HIS A 64 5.45 5.83 -6.43
CA HIS A 64 6.81 6.11 -6.85
C HIS A 64 6.89 6.98 -8.12
N GLY A 65 5.77 7.40 -8.67
CA GLY A 65 5.68 8.14 -9.93
C GLY A 65 4.81 7.44 -10.98
N PRO A 66 4.48 8.15 -12.07
CA PRO A 66 3.48 7.71 -13.05
C PRO A 66 3.96 6.58 -13.98
N THR A 67 5.26 6.33 -14.06
CA THR A 67 5.82 5.27 -14.91
C THR A 67 6.72 4.32 -14.15
N LEU A 68 6.83 3.06 -14.63
CA LEU A 68 7.75 2.07 -14.08
C LEU A 68 9.21 2.35 -14.44
N GLU A 69 9.45 2.98 -15.57
CA GLU A 69 10.77 3.21 -16.14
C GLU A 69 11.50 4.39 -15.51
N LEU A 70 10.71 5.34 -14.97
CA LEU A 70 11.23 6.52 -14.28
C LEU A 70 10.43 6.73 -12.99
N PRO A 71 10.67 5.93 -11.95
CA PRO A 71 10.10 6.23 -10.66
C PRO A 71 10.74 7.53 -10.17
N ASP A 72 9.94 8.59 -10.08
CA ASP A 72 10.44 9.89 -9.65
C ASP A 72 10.89 9.86 -8.20
N ARG A 73 10.36 8.93 -7.38
CA ARG A 73 10.68 8.81 -5.95
C ARG A 73 10.84 7.37 -5.48
N SER A 74 12.04 7.03 -5.03
CA SER A 74 12.27 5.81 -4.25
C SER A 74 11.61 5.91 -2.86
N PRO A 75 11.44 4.80 -2.11
CA PRO A 75 10.95 4.86 -0.73
C PRO A 75 11.78 5.81 0.17
N ALA A 76 13.10 5.85 0.00
CA ALA A 76 13.98 6.75 0.74
C ALA A 76 13.72 8.24 0.41
N VAL A 77 13.51 8.56 -0.85
CA VAL A 77 13.13 9.92 -1.28
C VAL A 77 11.78 10.33 -0.71
N LEU A 78 10.78 9.42 -0.73
CA LEU A 78 9.47 9.67 -0.12
C LEU A 78 9.57 9.97 1.39
N VAL A 79 10.48 9.30 2.11
CA VAL A 79 10.75 9.61 3.52
C VAL A 79 11.35 11.00 3.67
N ASN A 80 12.41 11.30 2.91
CA ASN A 80 13.18 12.54 3.05
C ASN A 80 12.38 13.78 2.65
N GLU A 81 11.51 13.65 1.66
CA GLU A 81 10.70 14.76 1.11
C GLU A 81 9.27 14.79 1.68
N LYS A 82 8.98 14.00 2.70
CA LYS A 82 7.63 13.88 3.30
C LYS A 82 6.55 13.51 2.28
N GLY A 83 6.91 12.70 1.31
CA GLY A 83 5.99 12.28 0.25
C GLY A 83 4.85 11.43 0.76
N TYR A 84 5.08 10.56 1.76
CA TYR A 84 4.00 9.77 2.39
C TYR A 84 3.00 10.67 3.11
N GLU A 85 3.50 11.66 3.87
CA GLU A 85 2.69 12.67 4.53
C GLU A 85 1.88 13.47 3.50
N ALA A 86 2.52 13.89 2.40
CA ALA A 86 1.85 14.62 1.31
C ALA A 86 0.73 13.78 0.67
N HIS A 87 0.97 12.51 0.37
CA HIS A 87 -0.02 11.61 -0.21
C HIS A 87 -1.24 11.47 0.71
N ILE A 88 -1.03 11.11 1.96
CA ILE A 88 -2.16 10.88 2.89
C ILE A 88 -2.88 12.17 3.26
N TRP A 89 -2.17 13.30 3.35
CA TRP A 89 -2.81 14.60 3.56
C TRP A 89 -3.70 15.00 2.37
N LEU A 90 -3.24 14.76 1.14
CA LEU A 90 -4.08 14.98 -0.06
C LEU A 90 -5.36 14.14 0.01
N LEU A 91 -5.24 12.83 0.32
CA LEU A 91 -6.40 11.93 0.42
C LEU A 91 -7.39 12.39 1.49
N HIS A 92 -6.88 12.84 2.64
CA HIS A 92 -7.71 13.43 3.70
C HIS A 92 -8.45 14.69 3.20
N THR A 93 -7.76 15.60 2.50
CA THR A 93 -8.34 16.84 1.95
C THR A 93 -9.39 16.56 0.87
N LEU A 94 -9.19 15.50 0.08
CA LEU A 94 -10.14 15.06 -0.94
C LEU A 94 -11.35 14.31 -0.36
N GLY A 95 -11.37 14.06 0.95
CA GLY A 95 -12.47 13.37 1.63
C GLY A 95 -12.57 11.88 1.27
N VAL A 96 -11.44 11.19 1.22
CA VAL A 96 -11.39 9.76 0.90
C VAL A 96 -11.95 8.94 2.08
N ASP A 97 -12.89 8.05 1.78
CA ASP A 97 -13.55 7.16 2.74
C ASP A 97 -12.72 5.92 3.08
N ALA A 98 -11.88 5.45 2.15
CA ALA A 98 -11.10 4.23 2.29
C ALA A 98 -9.87 4.22 1.38
N VAL A 99 -8.78 3.59 1.84
CA VAL A 99 -7.53 3.43 1.09
C VAL A 99 -7.20 1.95 0.91
N TYR A 100 -7.00 1.56 -0.34
CA TYR A 100 -6.47 0.25 -0.74
C TYR A 100 -5.09 0.43 -1.34
N ALA A 101 -4.07 -0.11 -0.68
CA ALA A 101 -2.70 -0.05 -1.17
C ALA A 101 -2.25 -1.40 -1.74
N PHE A 102 -1.41 -1.35 -2.76
CA PHE A 102 -0.81 -2.51 -3.41
C PHE A 102 0.70 -2.43 -3.25
N ASN A 103 1.29 -3.47 -2.65
CA ASN A 103 2.71 -3.48 -2.32
C ASN A 103 3.40 -4.76 -2.78
N ALA A 104 4.55 -4.60 -3.44
CA ALA A 104 5.54 -5.66 -3.52
C ALA A 104 6.23 -5.81 -2.16
N VAL A 105 6.40 -7.04 -1.68
CA VAL A 105 6.99 -7.38 -0.38
C VAL A 105 7.94 -8.57 -0.50
N GLY A 106 8.88 -8.68 0.44
CA GLY A 106 9.69 -9.88 0.63
C GLY A 106 9.10 -10.78 1.73
N SER A 107 9.01 -12.08 1.50
CA SER A 107 8.55 -12.99 2.55
C SER A 107 9.66 -13.51 3.44
N LEU A 108 9.41 -13.55 4.77
CA LEU A 108 10.26 -14.23 5.75
C LEU A 108 9.89 -15.70 5.93
N ASP A 109 8.86 -16.17 5.25
CA ASP A 109 8.32 -17.53 5.37
C ASP A 109 8.15 -18.17 4.00
N LEU A 110 8.70 -19.39 3.82
CA LEU A 110 8.66 -20.11 2.54
C LEU A 110 7.26 -20.60 2.15
N ASN A 111 6.32 -20.63 3.09
CA ASN A 111 4.93 -21.01 2.85
C ASN A 111 4.06 -19.86 2.30
N VAL A 112 4.58 -18.64 2.19
CA VAL A 112 3.93 -17.55 1.47
C VAL A 112 4.36 -17.60 0.01
N PRO A 113 3.49 -18.01 -0.93
CA PRO A 113 3.85 -18.18 -2.32
C PRO A 113 4.26 -16.86 -2.98
N LEU A 114 5.01 -16.93 -4.08
CA LEU A 114 5.28 -15.75 -4.89
C LEU A 114 3.99 -15.28 -5.58
N ALA A 115 3.88 -13.98 -5.80
CA ALA A 115 2.71 -13.37 -6.45
C ALA A 115 2.51 -13.84 -7.90
N SER A 116 3.55 -14.38 -8.55
CA SER A 116 3.44 -15.07 -9.84
C SER A 116 2.59 -16.35 -9.78
N GLU A 117 2.33 -16.90 -8.59
CA GLU A 117 1.40 -18.01 -8.34
C GLU A 117 -0.04 -17.53 -8.05
N LEU A 118 -0.33 -16.25 -8.31
CA LEU A 118 -1.62 -15.60 -8.10
C LEU A 118 -2.15 -15.76 -6.66
N THR A 119 -1.24 -15.66 -5.70
CA THR A 119 -1.55 -15.68 -4.27
C THR A 119 -1.13 -14.35 -3.64
N PHE A 120 -2.04 -13.71 -2.90
CA PHE A 120 -1.84 -12.39 -2.31
C PHE A 120 -2.13 -12.43 -0.81
N LEU A 121 -1.30 -11.76 -0.02
CA LEU A 121 -1.48 -11.66 1.42
C LEU A 121 -2.20 -10.35 1.77
N VAL A 122 -3.26 -10.44 2.57
CA VAL A 122 -3.95 -9.30 3.19
C VAL A 122 -3.70 -9.36 4.69
N PRO A 123 -2.61 -8.73 5.19
CA PRO A 123 -2.17 -8.88 6.57
C PRO A 123 -3.21 -8.37 7.56
N ASN A 124 -3.25 -8.98 8.73
CA ASN A 124 -4.13 -8.55 9.83
C ASN A 124 -3.39 -7.78 10.91
N ASP A 125 -2.07 -7.85 10.95
CA ASP A 125 -1.28 -7.14 11.94
C ASP A 125 -0.04 -6.49 11.34
N TYR A 126 0.58 -5.59 12.12
CA TYR A 126 1.65 -4.71 11.73
C TYR A 126 2.78 -4.74 12.77
N GLY A 127 4.01 -4.85 12.30
CA GLY A 127 5.22 -4.76 13.10
C GLY A 127 6.24 -3.77 12.53
N ARG A 128 7.17 -3.33 13.36
CA ARG A 128 8.32 -2.52 12.93
C ARG A 128 9.57 -3.38 12.86
N GLY A 129 10.21 -3.36 11.71
CA GLY A 129 11.51 -3.98 11.50
C GLY A 129 12.66 -3.04 11.86
N LEU A 130 13.87 -3.53 11.70
CA LEU A 130 15.09 -2.74 11.85
C LEU A 130 15.14 -1.65 10.77
N GLY A 131 15.58 -0.45 11.13
CA GLY A 131 15.63 0.69 10.21
C GLY A 131 14.28 1.34 9.90
N ALA A 132 13.18 0.90 10.51
CA ALA A 132 11.86 1.53 10.32
C ALA A 132 11.90 3.01 10.71
N THR A 133 11.43 3.87 9.79
CA THR A 133 11.33 5.30 10.00
C THR A 133 10.05 5.69 10.72
N THR A 134 10.05 6.89 11.31
CA THR A 134 8.87 7.44 11.99
C THR A 134 8.15 8.41 11.06
N HIS A 135 6.85 8.21 10.92
CA HIS A 135 5.96 9.08 10.14
C HIS A 135 4.90 9.68 11.06
N SER A 136 4.64 10.96 10.93
CA SER A 136 3.64 11.64 11.73
C SER A 136 3.30 13.02 11.19
N PHE A 137 2.04 13.41 11.34
CA PHE A 137 1.59 14.80 11.24
C PHE A 137 1.79 15.57 12.55
N GLY A 138 2.94 15.37 13.21
CA GLY A 138 3.20 15.84 14.59
C GLY A 138 3.12 17.34 14.84
N LYS A 139 3.06 18.18 13.79
CA LYS A 139 2.86 19.64 13.90
C LYS A 139 1.42 20.08 13.71
N LEU A 140 0.46 19.15 13.61
CA LEU A 140 -0.95 19.50 13.70
C LEU A 140 -1.28 20.02 15.10
N ALA A 141 -2.31 20.85 15.20
CA ALA A 141 -2.71 21.51 16.45
C ALA A 141 -3.04 20.55 17.61
N LYS A 142 -3.19 19.27 17.35
CA LYS A 142 -3.47 18.22 18.32
C LYS A 142 -2.51 17.05 18.15
N VAL A 143 -1.92 16.60 19.25
CA VAL A 143 -1.15 15.35 19.28
C VAL A 143 -2.08 14.17 19.06
N ILE A 144 -1.76 13.33 18.09
CA ILE A 144 -2.56 12.16 17.72
C ILE A 144 -1.69 10.91 17.90
N HIS A 145 -2.07 10.05 18.85
CA HIS A 145 -1.54 8.70 19.02
C HIS A 145 -2.67 7.70 18.70
N PRO A 146 -2.77 7.23 17.46
CA PRO A 146 -3.84 6.32 17.09
C PRO A 146 -3.64 4.96 17.77
N SER A 147 -4.76 4.30 18.13
CA SER A 147 -4.71 2.91 18.54
C SER A 147 -4.30 2.02 17.36
N MET A 148 -3.36 1.13 17.59
CA MET A 148 -2.91 0.13 16.63
C MET A 148 -3.49 -1.27 16.94
N ILE A 149 -4.51 -1.37 17.76
CA ILE A 149 -5.39 -2.53 17.82
C ILE A 149 -6.14 -2.56 16.47
N GLU A 150 -6.11 -3.66 15.75
CA GLU A 150 -6.62 -3.74 14.39
C GLU A 150 -5.99 -2.64 13.49
N PRO A 151 -4.69 -2.73 13.20
CA PRO A 151 -4.00 -1.69 12.42
C PRO A 151 -4.62 -1.52 11.04
N PHE A 152 -4.90 -2.61 10.35
CA PHE A 152 -5.63 -2.64 9.09
C PHE A 152 -7.14 -2.75 9.34
N SER A 153 -7.95 -2.04 8.57
CA SER A 153 -9.41 -2.05 8.71
C SER A 153 -9.98 -3.46 8.45
N PRO A 154 -10.66 -4.10 9.42
CA PRO A 154 -11.23 -5.43 9.22
C PRO A 154 -12.22 -5.49 8.06
N MET A 155 -13.04 -4.45 7.90
CA MET A 155 -14.00 -4.33 6.78
C MET A 155 -13.29 -4.29 5.43
N LEU A 156 -12.25 -3.45 5.28
CA LEU A 156 -11.50 -3.34 4.03
C LEU A 156 -10.69 -4.60 3.74
N ARG A 157 -10.17 -5.26 4.79
CA ARG A 157 -9.49 -6.55 4.64
C ARG A 157 -10.43 -7.61 4.08
N GLN A 158 -11.61 -7.75 4.67
CA GLN A 158 -12.61 -8.70 4.17
C GLN A 158 -13.00 -8.39 2.72
N HIS A 159 -13.23 -7.13 2.39
CA HIS A 159 -13.54 -6.70 1.02
C HIS A 159 -12.38 -7.02 0.05
N ALA A 160 -11.12 -6.77 0.44
CA ALA A 160 -9.96 -7.10 -0.38
C ALA A 160 -9.82 -8.62 -0.62
N ILE A 161 -10.06 -9.44 0.41
CA ILE A 161 -10.06 -10.90 0.30
C ILE A 161 -11.13 -11.37 -0.69
N GLU A 162 -12.36 -10.89 -0.55
CA GLU A 162 -13.47 -11.21 -1.46
C GLU A 162 -13.16 -10.78 -2.91
N ALA A 163 -12.53 -9.62 -3.10
CA ALA A 163 -12.14 -9.14 -4.43
C ALA A 163 -11.04 -10.02 -5.07
N ILE A 164 -10.07 -10.48 -4.28
CA ILE A 164 -9.02 -11.41 -4.73
C ILE A 164 -9.65 -12.74 -5.17
N GLU A 165 -10.54 -13.30 -4.37
CA GLU A 165 -11.19 -14.57 -4.66
C GLU A 165 -12.16 -14.47 -5.86
N ALA A 166 -12.84 -13.33 -6.02
CA ALA A 166 -13.76 -13.09 -7.13
C ALA A 166 -13.09 -13.11 -8.51
N VAL A 167 -11.80 -12.79 -8.58
CA VAL A 167 -11.01 -12.87 -9.83
C VAL A 167 -10.31 -14.22 -10.03
N GLY A 168 -10.59 -15.21 -9.16
CA GLY A 168 -10.01 -16.55 -9.23
C GLY A 168 -8.58 -16.66 -8.67
N ALA A 169 -8.10 -15.62 -7.99
CA ALA A 169 -6.83 -15.64 -7.27
C ALA A 169 -7.01 -16.14 -5.84
N LYS A 170 -5.90 -16.44 -5.15
CA LYS A 170 -5.93 -16.95 -3.77
C LYS A 170 -5.60 -15.83 -2.79
N ALA A 171 -6.43 -15.66 -1.78
CA ALA A 171 -6.18 -14.76 -0.66
C ALA A 171 -5.61 -15.50 0.54
N MET A 172 -4.60 -14.90 1.19
CA MET A 172 -4.13 -15.25 2.53
C MET A 172 -4.55 -14.14 3.50
N GLY A 173 -5.53 -14.40 4.34
CA GLY A 173 -6.15 -13.38 5.20
C GLY A 173 -5.47 -13.18 6.56
N GLU A 174 -4.43 -13.95 6.90
CA GLU A 174 -3.67 -13.84 8.14
C GLU A 174 -2.19 -13.67 7.85
N GLY A 175 -1.56 -12.70 8.46
CA GLY A 175 -0.12 -12.47 8.38
C GLY A 175 0.30 -11.13 8.93
N LEU A 176 1.60 -11.01 9.19
CA LEU A 176 2.23 -9.82 9.73
C LEU A 176 2.93 -9.04 8.61
N TYR A 177 2.54 -7.77 8.44
CA TYR A 177 3.33 -6.83 7.64
C TYR A 177 4.38 -6.16 8.53
N ILE A 178 5.65 -6.32 8.20
CA ILE A 178 6.78 -5.74 8.93
C ILE A 178 7.33 -4.58 8.11
N TYR A 179 7.27 -3.37 8.66
CA TYR A 179 7.82 -2.17 8.03
C TYR A 179 9.30 -2.06 8.33
N SER A 180 10.14 -2.10 7.30
CA SER A 180 11.60 -1.99 7.41
C SER A 180 12.14 -0.71 6.76
N GLY A 181 13.46 -0.46 6.91
CA GLY A 181 14.11 0.73 6.37
C GLY A 181 13.99 0.83 4.84
N PRO A 182 13.90 2.05 4.29
CA PRO A 182 13.57 2.27 2.89
C PRO A 182 14.75 2.37 1.93
N ASP A 183 15.97 2.28 2.39
CA ASP A 183 17.20 2.60 1.65
C ASP A 183 17.93 1.38 1.09
N GLN A 184 17.62 0.18 1.60
CA GLN A 184 18.26 -1.07 1.17
C GLN A 184 17.36 -2.29 1.41
N PHE A 185 17.64 -3.40 0.74
CA PHE A 185 17.15 -4.71 1.17
C PHE A 185 17.88 -5.12 2.45
N GLU A 186 17.18 -5.87 3.30
CA GLU A 186 17.70 -6.31 4.58
C GLU A 186 18.89 -7.24 4.41
N THR A 187 19.87 -7.13 5.30
CA THR A 187 20.99 -8.07 5.41
C THR A 187 20.52 -9.40 6.00
N ASN A 188 21.30 -10.47 5.79
CA ASN A 188 21.04 -11.77 6.43
C ASN A 188 20.95 -11.68 7.97
N ALA A 189 21.67 -10.74 8.59
CA ALA A 189 21.63 -10.53 10.04
C ALA A 189 20.31 -9.89 10.48
N GLU A 190 19.85 -8.88 9.76
CA GLU A 190 18.57 -8.20 9.99
C GLU A 190 17.38 -9.16 9.79
N ILE A 191 17.42 -9.99 8.75
CA ILE A 191 16.39 -11.01 8.53
C ILE A 191 16.34 -12.02 9.68
N ARG A 192 17.50 -12.52 10.15
CA ARG A 192 17.53 -13.42 11.32
C ARG A 192 16.99 -12.76 12.58
N ALA A 193 17.37 -11.50 12.83
CA ALA A 193 16.88 -10.74 13.99
C ALA A 193 15.37 -10.49 13.91
N THR A 194 14.87 -10.08 12.75
CA THR A 194 13.43 -9.84 12.51
C THR A 194 12.62 -11.14 12.66
N ARG A 195 13.11 -12.25 12.12
CA ARG A 195 12.46 -13.55 12.29
C ARG A 195 12.42 -14.02 13.75
N HIS A 196 13.43 -13.69 14.53
CA HIS A 196 13.46 -14.00 15.98
C HIS A 196 12.50 -13.08 16.74
N LEU A 197 12.48 -11.79 16.44
CA LEU A 197 11.59 -10.81 17.07
C LEU A 197 10.10 -11.16 16.92
N TYR A 198 9.73 -11.66 15.76
CA TYR A 198 8.34 -12.04 15.41
C TYR A 198 8.17 -13.55 15.25
N ALA A 199 8.82 -14.35 16.12
CA ALA A 199 8.84 -15.80 15.99
C ALA A 199 7.45 -16.46 16.16
N GLU A 200 6.56 -15.84 16.94
CA GLU A 200 5.20 -16.32 17.18
C GLU A 200 4.22 -15.99 16.05
N GLU A 201 4.64 -15.09 15.13
CA GLU A 201 3.79 -14.63 14.03
C GLU A 201 3.89 -15.55 12.80
N LYS A 202 2.82 -15.58 12.02
CA LYS A 202 2.72 -16.39 10.80
C LYS A 202 2.68 -15.50 9.55
N ASN A 203 3.06 -16.08 8.40
CA ASN A 203 2.97 -15.43 7.10
C ASN A 203 3.57 -14.02 7.12
N ARG A 204 4.80 -13.92 7.64
CA ARG A 204 5.51 -12.66 7.84
C ARG A 204 6.08 -12.14 6.53
N VAL A 205 5.79 -10.89 6.22
CA VAL A 205 6.34 -10.20 5.05
C VAL A 205 6.99 -8.87 5.47
N VAL A 206 8.04 -8.48 4.78
CA VAL A 206 8.71 -7.19 4.96
C VAL A 206 8.46 -6.27 3.78
N GLY A 207 8.30 -4.99 4.04
CA GLY A 207 8.14 -3.97 3.01
C GLY A 207 8.50 -2.58 3.51
N MET A 208 8.80 -1.70 2.56
CA MET A 208 9.39 -0.37 2.82
C MET A 208 8.38 0.78 2.80
N THR A 209 7.10 0.53 2.62
CA THR A 209 6.14 1.60 2.25
C THR A 209 4.84 1.60 3.06
N ALA A 210 4.09 0.49 3.12
CA ALA A 210 2.76 0.47 3.72
C ALA A 210 2.72 0.85 5.21
N GLY A 211 3.82 0.65 5.94
CA GLY A 211 3.88 1.06 7.35
C GLY A 211 3.80 2.56 7.54
N ALA A 212 4.41 3.35 6.65
CA ALA A 212 4.28 4.80 6.63
C ALA A 212 2.83 5.23 6.37
N GLU A 213 2.24 4.71 5.30
CA GLU A 213 0.86 5.00 4.90
C GLU A 213 -0.15 4.62 5.99
N LEU A 214 0.00 3.43 6.56
CA LEU A 214 -0.85 2.92 7.63
C LEU A 214 -0.90 3.86 8.82
N VAL A 215 0.26 4.25 9.36
CA VAL A 215 0.34 5.11 10.54
C VAL A 215 -0.28 6.48 10.27
N LEU A 216 -0.02 7.05 9.09
CA LEU A 216 -0.56 8.34 8.68
C LEU A 216 -2.08 8.27 8.44
N CYS A 217 -2.58 7.22 7.78
CA CYS A 217 -4.03 6.99 7.63
C CYS A 217 -4.72 6.85 8.99
N LYS A 218 -4.13 6.11 9.92
CA LYS A 218 -4.64 6.00 11.29
C LYS A 218 -4.70 7.35 12.02
N GLN A 219 -3.72 8.24 11.82
CA GLN A 219 -3.73 9.58 12.39
C GLN A 219 -4.86 10.45 11.82
N MET A 220 -5.21 10.23 10.56
CA MET A 220 -6.31 10.94 9.87
C MET A 220 -7.67 10.24 9.98
N ALA A 221 -7.74 9.13 10.71
CA ALA A 221 -8.94 8.28 10.84
C ALA A 221 -9.47 7.77 9.48
N ILE A 222 -8.58 7.54 8.52
CA ILE A 222 -8.92 6.96 7.23
C ILE A 222 -8.72 5.44 7.31
N PRO A 223 -9.75 4.62 7.05
CA PRO A 223 -9.60 3.17 6.94
C PRO A 223 -8.59 2.80 5.86
N TYR A 224 -7.67 1.88 6.20
CA TYR A 224 -6.58 1.48 5.32
C TYR A 224 -6.42 -0.04 5.29
N VAL A 225 -6.14 -0.58 4.12
CA VAL A 225 -5.73 -1.97 3.90
C VAL A 225 -4.60 -2.04 2.88
N VAL A 226 -3.74 -3.04 3.00
CA VAL A 226 -2.72 -3.35 2.00
C VAL A 226 -2.90 -4.75 1.45
N ILE A 227 -2.77 -4.90 0.13
CA ILE A 227 -2.68 -6.17 -0.60
C ILE A 227 -1.21 -6.38 -0.94
N CYS A 228 -0.62 -7.39 -0.32
CA CYS A 228 0.80 -7.70 -0.44
C CYS A 228 1.03 -8.74 -1.51
N SER A 229 1.90 -8.41 -2.46
CA SER A 229 2.39 -9.29 -3.52
C SER A 229 3.79 -9.76 -3.14
N ASN A 230 3.94 -11.02 -2.71
CA ASN A 230 5.25 -11.57 -2.40
C ASN A 230 6.09 -11.66 -3.68
N SER A 231 7.04 -10.76 -3.86
CA SER A 231 7.91 -10.68 -5.03
C SER A 231 9.20 -11.49 -4.90
N ASN A 232 9.59 -11.77 -3.66
CA ASN A 232 10.83 -12.50 -3.37
C ASN A 232 10.80 -13.09 -1.95
N TYR A 233 11.57 -14.10 -1.72
CA TYR A 233 11.91 -14.52 -0.36
C TYR A 233 13.04 -13.64 0.17
N ALA A 234 12.96 -13.27 1.47
CA ALA A 234 13.92 -12.39 2.11
C ALA A 234 15.35 -12.97 2.07
N GLN A 235 16.33 -12.09 2.15
CA GLN A 235 17.74 -12.43 1.99
C GLN A 235 18.17 -13.56 2.94
N GLY A 236 18.85 -14.58 2.40
CA GLY A 236 19.36 -15.72 3.15
C GLY A 236 18.35 -16.84 3.43
N LEU A 237 17.10 -16.70 3.01
CA LEU A 237 16.10 -17.80 3.05
C LEU A 237 16.25 -18.79 1.91
N VAL A 238 16.67 -18.28 0.77
CA VAL A 238 16.99 -19.08 -0.42
C VAL A 238 18.39 -18.72 -0.90
N SER A 239 18.99 -19.56 -1.74
CA SER A 239 20.37 -19.36 -2.23
C SER A 239 20.53 -18.18 -3.20
N LYS A 240 19.42 -17.72 -3.80
CA LYS A 240 19.42 -16.61 -4.76
C LYS A 240 19.38 -15.27 -4.00
N SER A 241 20.26 -14.33 -4.39
CA SER A 241 20.21 -12.97 -3.86
C SER A 241 18.93 -12.23 -4.29
N VAL A 242 18.47 -11.31 -3.47
CA VAL A 242 17.36 -10.43 -3.83
C VAL A 242 17.92 -9.29 -4.67
N GLU A 243 17.37 -9.13 -5.87
CA GLU A 243 17.71 -8.07 -6.82
C GLU A 243 16.42 -7.40 -7.29
N HIS A 244 16.51 -6.11 -7.62
CA HIS A 244 15.33 -5.33 -8.03
C HIS A 244 14.68 -5.88 -9.31
N GLU A 245 15.46 -6.39 -10.25
CA GLU A 245 14.97 -7.02 -11.49
C GLU A 245 14.09 -8.24 -11.21
N LEU A 246 14.46 -9.06 -10.22
CA LEU A 246 13.65 -10.22 -9.82
C LEU A 246 12.26 -9.76 -9.30
N VAL A 247 12.23 -8.70 -8.53
CA VAL A 247 10.96 -8.09 -8.06
C VAL A 247 10.10 -7.66 -9.25
N LEU A 248 10.69 -6.96 -10.22
CA LEU A 248 9.97 -6.51 -11.42
C LEU A 248 9.42 -7.68 -12.24
N ASP A 249 10.17 -8.75 -12.40
CA ASP A 249 9.74 -9.92 -13.19
C ASP A 249 8.53 -10.62 -12.55
N VAL A 250 8.54 -10.81 -11.23
CA VAL A 250 7.39 -11.39 -10.53
C VAL A 250 6.18 -10.46 -10.61
N MET A 251 6.39 -9.15 -10.44
CA MET A 251 5.30 -8.18 -10.50
C MET A 251 4.70 -8.05 -11.89
N LYS A 252 5.47 -8.20 -12.99
CA LYS A 252 4.93 -8.23 -14.36
C LYS A 252 3.93 -9.38 -14.56
N VAL A 253 4.19 -10.54 -13.96
CA VAL A 253 3.25 -11.68 -14.02
C VAL A 253 2.00 -11.42 -13.19
N ALA A 254 2.13 -10.80 -12.02
CA ALA A 254 1.02 -10.52 -11.11
C ALA A 254 0.15 -9.32 -11.53
N ALA A 255 0.71 -8.35 -12.25
CA ALA A 255 0.07 -7.07 -12.55
C ALA A 255 -1.31 -7.18 -13.21
N PRO A 256 -1.56 -8.03 -14.22
CA PRO A 256 -2.89 -8.17 -14.80
C PRO A 256 -3.95 -8.60 -13.77
N THR A 257 -3.62 -9.56 -12.91
CA THR A 257 -4.52 -10.04 -11.86
C THR A 257 -4.75 -8.96 -10.80
N LEU A 258 -3.72 -8.21 -10.42
CA LEU A 258 -3.85 -7.10 -9.47
C LEU A 258 -4.72 -5.97 -10.02
N THR A 259 -4.66 -5.71 -11.33
CA THR A 259 -5.56 -4.76 -12.01
C THR A 259 -7.02 -5.21 -11.91
N GLU A 260 -7.30 -6.51 -12.13
CA GLU A 260 -8.66 -7.05 -11.99
C GLU A 260 -9.14 -7.02 -10.53
N ILE A 261 -8.25 -7.28 -9.57
CA ILE A 261 -8.57 -7.12 -8.13
C ILE A 261 -8.95 -5.66 -7.84
N ALA A 262 -8.17 -4.69 -8.32
CA ALA A 262 -8.47 -3.28 -8.15
C ALA A 262 -9.82 -2.90 -8.79
N ARG A 263 -10.11 -3.40 -9.99
CA ARG A 263 -11.40 -3.21 -10.67
C ARG A 263 -12.55 -3.79 -9.85
N GLN A 264 -12.39 -4.99 -9.31
CA GLN A 264 -13.41 -5.63 -8.47
C GLN A 264 -13.65 -4.84 -7.17
N ILE A 265 -12.58 -4.32 -6.53
CA ILE A 265 -12.69 -3.44 -5.35
C ILE A 265 -13.53 -2.20 -5.69
N VAL A 266 -13.20 -1.50 -6.77
CA VAL A 266 -13.92 -0.28 -7.19
C VAL A 266 -15.38 -0.58 -7.49
N LYS A 267 -15.64 -1.65 -8.25
CA LYS A 267 -16.99 -2.09 -8.63
C LYS A 267 -17.90 -2.37 -7.44
N THR A 268 -17.34 -2.88 -6.35
CA THR A 268 -18.14 -3.29 -5.18
C THR A 268 -18.02 -2.33 -3.98
N ALA A 269 -17.26 -1.24 -4.11
CA ALA A 269 -16.99 -0.29 -3.02
C ALA A 269 -18.26 0.26 -2.38
N ASN A 270 -19.25 0.68 -3.19
CA ASN A 270 -20.51 1.26 -2.70
C ASN A 270 -21.34 0.30 -1.83
N THR A 271 -21.19 -1.01 -2.03
CA THR A 271 -21.95 -2.03 -1.29
C THR A 271 -21.19 -2.60 -0.10
N LYS A 272 -19.85 -2.52 -0.11
CA LYS A 272 -18.98 -3.16 0.89
C LYS A 272 -18.41 -2.20 1.92
N ILE A 273 -18.28 -0.91 1.58
CA ILE A 273 -17.82 0.11 2.50
C ILE A 273 -19.06 0.76 3.11
N ASN A 274 -19.47 0.30 4.28
CA ASN A 274 -20.55 0.93 5.05
C ASN A 274 -19.96 2.05 5.91
N ALA A 275 -20.69 3.17 5.98
CA ALA A 275 -20.33 4.33 6.79
C ALA A 275 -20.37 4.02 8.28
#